data_f2a8aa4865b6b75bcac7f199d4233ba0
#
_entry.id   f2a8aa4865b6b75bcac7f199d4233ba0
#
_cell.length_a   1.000
_cell.length_b   1.000
_cell.length_c   1.000
_cell.angle_alpha   90.00
_cell.angle_beta   90.00
_cell.angle_gamma   90.00
#
_symmetry.space_group_name_H-M   'P 1'
#
loop_
_entity.id
_entity.type
_entity.pdbx_description
1 polymer ?
#
loop_
_entity_poly.entity_id
_entity_poly.type
_entity_poly.pdbx_seq_one_letter_code
_entity_poly.pdbx_strand_id
1 'polypeptide(L)'
;MNIFKIKKEERILAISTVLICTALHVLLILSYPTNFFKAGKLGFWSIFYKHFTVSGFDAYSYIFLSNEKIYYELSRHPLFSILLYPGYWLNQLLMDQTSRNCATYIMAVMLVIATMYCSVFFFRICRELIALKKTDSHILTAFFFSFASIMLTTMVPDHFCFSMLCLLVSIYIVG
;
A
#
# COMPACT_ATOMS: atom_id res chain seq x y z
N MET A 1 20.93 -11.31 10.00
CA MET A 1 21.01 -9.92 9.50
C MET A 1 19.59 -9.41 9.30
N ASN A 2 19.22 -8.22 9.82
CA ASN A 2 17.84 -7.72 9.64
C ASN A 2 17.73 -7.07 8.26
N ILE A 3 17.14 -7.79 7.29
CA ILE A 3 17.02 -7.35 5.89
C ILE A 3 16.14 -6.09 5.75
N PHE A 4 15.24 -5.83 6.70
CA PHE A 4 14.38 -4.64 6.68
C PHE A 4 15.04 -3.38 7.28
N LYS A 5 16.29 -3.48 7.78
CA LYS A 5 17.02 -2.30 8.25
C LYS A 5 17.44 -1.43 7.06
N ILE A 6 16.99 -0.17 7.05
CA ILE A 6 17.33 0.81 6.02
C ILE A 6 18.80 1.25 6.20
N LYS A 7 19.62 1.05 5.17
CA LYS A 7 21.03 1.45 5.14
C LYS A 7 21.17 2.97 4.99
N LYS A 8 22.30 3.54 5.39
CA LYS A 8 22.53 5.00 5.31
C LYS A 8 22.36 5.56 3.89
N GLU A 9 22.78 4.82 2.88
CA GLU A 9 22.66 5.22 1.46
C GLU A 9 21.23 5.18 0.90
N GLU A 10 20.34 4.43 1.55
CA GLU A 10 18.93 4.24 1.15
C GLU A 10 17.99 5.27 1.78
N ARG A 11 18.45 6.00 2.81
CA ARG A 11 17.59 6.89 3.61
C ARG A 11 16.92 7.98 2.79
N ILE A 12 17.65 8.61 1.88
CA ILE A 12 17.11 9.67 1.04
C ILE A 12 16.02 9.10 0.15
N LEU A 13 16.25 7.94 -0.48
CA LEU A 13 15.27 7.25 -1.30
C LEU A 13 14.02 6.90 -0.47
N ALA A 14 14.20 6.27 0.69
CA ALA A 14 13.09 5.89 1.56
C ALA A 14 12.26 7.11 2.00
N ILE A 15 12.92 8.19 2.43
CA ILE A 15 12.23 9.43 2.84
C ILE A 15 11.49 10.06 1.66
N SER A 16 12.13 10.16 0.49
CA SER A 16 11.50 10.72 -0.71
C SER A 16 10.27 9.91 -1.13
N THR A 17 10.37 8.57 -1.11
CA THR A 17 9.24 7.70 -1.41
C THR A 17 8.09 7.90 -0.43
N VAL A 18 8.38 7.94 0.87
CA VAL A 18 7.36 8.20 1.91
C VAL A 18 6.68 9.55 1.68
N LEU A 19 7.44 10.61 1.43
CA LEU A 19 6.88 11.95 1.22
C LEU A 19 5.99 12.02 -0.02
N ILE A 20 6.46 11.49 -1.15
CA ILE A 20 5.70 11.49 -2.41
C ILE A 20 4.41 10.66 -2.26
N CYS A 21 4.53 9.41 -1.77
CA CYS A 21 3.37 8.54 -1.61
C CYS A 21 2.37 9.11 -0.59
N THR A 22 2.84 9.70 0.52
CA THR A 22 1.96 10.35 1.48
C THR A 22 1.22 11.52 0.85
N ALA A 23 1.90 12.37 0.07
CA ALA A 23 1.25 13.47 -0.64
C ALA A 23 0.16 12.98 -1.61
N LEU A 24 0.46 11.92 -2.38
CA LEU A 24 -0.50 11.32 -3.30
C LEU A 24 -1.71 10.71 -2.56
N HIS A 25 -1.49 10.01 -1.45
CA HIS A 25 -2.59 9.48 -0.64
C HIS A 25 -3.43 10.58 0.02
N VAL A 26 -2.81 11.67 0.47
CA VAL A 26 -3.54 12.82 1.00
C VAL A 26 -4.45 13.42 -0.09
N LEU A 27 -3.94 13.65 -1.29
CA LEU A 27 -4.74 14.14 -2.42
C LEU A 27 -5.90 13.19 -2.75
N LEU A 28 -5.63 11.87 -2.76
CA LEU A 28 -6.65 10.86 -3.01
C LEU A 28 -7.74 10.88 -1.93
N ILE A 29 -7.35 10.89 -0.66
CA ILE A 29 -8.29 10.88 0.47
C ILE A 29 -9.13 12.17 0.49
N LEU A 30 -8.55 13.31 0.16
CA LEU A 30 -9.29 14.58 0.05
C LEU A 30 -10.32 14.57 -1.09
N SER A 31 -10.14 13.74 -2.10
CA SER A 31 -11.10 13.57 -3.20
C SER A 31 -12.28 12.65 -2.84
N TYR A 32 -12.19 11.88 -1.75
CA TYR A 32 -13.23 10.94 -1.38
C TYR A 32 -14.48 11.63 -0.81
N PRO A 33 -15.68 11.15 -1.13
CA PRO A 33 -16.90 11.67 -0.55
C PRO A 33 -16.97 11.39 0.96
N THR A 34 -17.61 12.30 1.70
CA THR A 34 -17.74 12.25 3.17
C THR A 34 -18.28 10.93 3.72
N ASN A 35 -19.04 10.21 2.91
CA ASN A 35 -19.61 8.90 3.28
C ASN A 35 -18.54 7.83 3.55
N PHE A 36 -17.32 7.97 2.98
CA PHE A 36 -16.20 7.05 3.24
C PHE A 36 -15.70 7.11 4.69
N PHE A 37 -16.06 8.17 5.42
CA PHE A 37 -15.60 8.39 6.79
C PHE A 37 -16.70 8.19 7.83
N LYS A 38 -17.87 7.71 7.45
CA LYS A 38 -18.94 7.37 8.40
C LYS A 38 -18.66 6.03 9.07
N ALA A 39 -18.77 5.98 10.39
CA ALA A 39 -18.68 4.74 11.15
C ALA A 39 -19.84 3.79 10.81
N GLY A 40 -19.60 2.48 11.03
CA GLY A 40 -20.62 1.44 10.87
C GLY A 40 -20.58 0.71 9.53
N LYS A 41 -21.60 -0.13 9.32
CA LYS A 41 -21.79 -0.90 8.07
C LYS A 41 -22.22 0.02 6.95
N LEU A 42 -21.30 0.64 6.33
CA LEU A 42 -21.57 1.43 5.16
C LEU A 42 -22.11 0.57 4.03
N GLY A 43 -22.99 1.17 3.25
CA GLY A 43 -23.24 0.73 1.89
C GLY A 43 -21.98 0.86 1.04
N PHE A 44 -20.87 0.31 1.54
CA PHE A 44 -19.52 0.40 0.96
C PHE A 44 -19.51 -0.10 -0.47
N TRP A 45 -20.30 -1.13 -0.77
CA TRP A 45 -20.45 -1.63 -2.12
C TRP A 45 -20.93 -0.56 -3.08
N SER A 46 -22.02 0.15 -2.75
CA SER A 46 -22.55 1.18 -3.64
C SER A 46 -21.64 2.39 -3.74
N ILE A 47 -21.03 2.81 -2.64
CA ILE A 47 -20.06 3.90 -2.62
C ILE A 47 -18.82 3.50 -3.41
N PHE A 48 -18.34 2.29 -3.20
CA PHE A 48 -17.20 1.71 -3.81
C PHE A 48 -17.34 1.63 -5.34
N TYR A 49 -18.37 0.96 -5.84
CA TYR A 49 -18.61 0.83 -7.27
C TYR A 49 -18.95 2.16 -7.95
N LYS A 50 -19.48 3.12 -7.21
CA LYS A 50 -19.85 4.43 -7.76
C LYS A 50 -18.67 5.40 -7.88
N HIS A 51 -17.71 5.34 -6.96
CA HIS A 51 -16.65 6.34 -6.81
C HIS A 51 -15.24 5.80 -7.03
N PHE A 52 -15.07 4.50 -7.12
CA PHE A 52 -13.78 3.85 -7.31
C PHE A 52 -13.82 2.93 -8.54
N THR A 53 -13.52 3.48 -9.70
CA THR A 53 -13.68 2.79 -11.00
C THR A 53 -12.34 2.60 -11.70
N VAL A 54 -11.32 2.14 -10.99
CA VAL A 54 -10.03 1.78 -11.64
C VAL A 54 -10.13 0.35 -12.11
N SER A 55 -10.20 0.15 -13.43
CA SER A 55 -10.29 -1.17 -14.04
C SER A 55 -9.11 -2.05 -13.63
N GLY A 56 -9.39 -3.29 -13.22
CA GLY A 56 -8.38 -4.27 -12.82
C GLY A 56 -7.93 -4.18 -11.37
N PHE A 57 -8.50 -3.28 -10.56
CA PHE A 57 -8.22 -3.16 -9.14
C PHE A 57 -9.50 -3.38 -8.31
N ASP A 58 -9.35 -4.12 -7.21
CA ASP A 58 -10.43 -4.44 -6.28
C ASP A 58 -10.18 -3.79 -4.92
N ALA A 59 -10.80 -2.64 -4.62
CA ALA A 59 -10.62 -1.98 -3.34
C ALA A 59 -11.42 -2.64 -2.19
N TYR A 60 -11.58 -3.95 -2.21
CA TYR A 60 -12.20 -4.73 -1.12
C TYR A 60 -11.49 -4.55 0.22
N SER A 61 -10.24 -4.12 0.21
CA SER A 61 -9.47 -3.80 1.42
C SER A 61 -10.17 -2.80 2.32
N TYR A 62 -10.81 -1.78 1.75
CA TYR A 62 -11.58 -0.81 2.54
C TYR A 62 -12.80 -1.45 3.20
N ILE A 63 -13.45 -2.37 2.51
CA ILE A 63 -14.61 -3.10 3.03
C ILE A 63 -14.18 -3.99 4.17
N PHE A 64 -13.09 -4.74 3.99
CA PHE A 64 -12.56 -5.63 5.01
C PHE A 64 -12.12 -4.85 6.26
N LEU A 65 -11.40 -3.75 6.11
CA LEU A 65 -10.98 -2.90 7.23
C LEU A 65 -12.16 -2.28 7.96
N SER A 66 -13.29 -2.08 7.29
CA SER A 66 -14.52 -1.53 7.90
C SER A 66 -15.37 -2.60 8.54
N ASN A 67 -15.44 -3.80 7.96
CA ASN A 67 -16.22 -4.92 8.46
C ASN A 67 -15.70 -6.25 7.92
N GLU A 68 -15.01 -7.03 8.75
CA GLU A 68 -14.42 -8.32 8.38
C GLU A 68 -15.40 -9.34 7.77
N LYS A 69 -16.69 -9.23 8.10
CA LYS A 69 -17.73 -10.16 7.63
C LYS A 69 -18.14 -9.94 6.18
N ILE A 70 -17.73 -8.84 5.58
CA ILE A 70 -18.04 -8.52 4.20
C ILE A 70 -16.82 -8.86 3.34
N TYR A 71 -16.74 -10.13 2.97
CA TYR A 71 -16.01 -10.69 1.83
C TYR A 71 -14.67 -10.08 1.45
N TYR A 72 -13.62 -10.47 2.13
CA TYR A 72 -12.44 -10.80 1.37
C TYR A 72 -12.63 -12.24 0.88
N GLU A 73 -12.77 -12.46 -0.42
CA GLU A 73 -12.82 -13.81 -0.95
C GLU A 73 -11.54 -14.53 -0.57
N LEU A 74 -11.61 -15.32 0.49
CA LEU A 74 -10.53 -16.21 0.95
C LEU A 74 -10.01 -17.11 -0.20
N SER A 75 -10.82 -17.30 -1.23
CA SER A 75 -10.48 -18.05 -2.43
C SER A 75 -9.45 -17.34 -3.33
N ARG A 76 -9.47 -16.00 -3.41
CA ARG A 76 -8.54 -15.24 -4.27
C ARG A 76 -7.22 -14.90 -3.58
N HIS A 77 -7.29 -14.37 -2.36
CA HIS A 77 -6.13 -13.82 -1.64
C HIS A 77 -6.16 -14.16 -0.15
N PRO A 78 -6.07 -15.44 0.24
CA PRO A 78 -6.30 -15.89 1.62
C PRO A 78 -5.30 -15.28 2.62
N LEU A 79 -4.06 -15.06 2.20
CA LEU A 79 -3.03 -14.47 3.08
C LEU A 79 -3.18 -12.94 3.24
N PHE A 80 -3.85 -12.28 2.32
CA PHE A 80 -3.98 -10.83 2.36
C PHE A 80 -4.95 -10.38 3.47
N SER A 81 -6.01 -11.11 3.71
CA SER A 81 -6.92 -10.85 4.84
C SER A 81 -6.21 -10.96 6.19
N ILE A 82 -5.27 -11.91 6.33
CA ILE A 82 -4.45 -12.03 7.54
C ILE A 82 -3.57 -10.79 7.72
N LEU A 83 -2.97 -10.29 6.64
CA LEU A 83 -2.16 -9.07 6.67
C LEU A 83 -2.98 -7.83 7.06
N LEU A 84 -4.23 -7.76 6.60
CA LEU A 84 -5.13 -6.64 6.88
C LEU A 84 -5.79 -6.70 8.28
N TYR A 85 -5.82 -7.88 8.91
CA TYR A 85 -6.54 -8.10 10.15
C TYR A 85 -6.13 -7.17 11.31
N PRO A 86 -4.85 -6.87 11.55
CA PRO A 86 -4.45 -5.86 12.53
C PRO A 86 -5.00 -4.47 12.23
N GLY A 87 -5.08 -4.11 10.92
CA GLY A 87 -5.68 -2.85 10.48
C GLY A 87 -7.18 -2.80 10.74
N TYR A 88 -7.89 -3.91 10.55
CA TYR A 88 -9.30 -4.04 10.92
C TYR A 88 -9.51 -3.75 12.41
N TRP A 89 -8.75 -4.42 13.29
CA TRP A 89 -8.83 -4.18 14.72
C TRP A 89 -8.58 -2.73 15.10
N LEU A 90 -7.56 -2.13 14.54
CA LEU A 90 -7.25 -0.71 14.75
C LEU A 90 -8.42 0.17 14.29
N ASN A 91 -9.02 -0.12 13.14
CA ASN A 91 -10.14 0.65 12.63
C ASN A 91 -11.38 0.53 13.51
N GLN A 92 -11.68 -0.69 14.05
CA GLN A 92 -12.78 -0.86 14.99
C GLN A 92 -12.58 -0.01 16.24
N LEU A 93 -11.39 -0.05 16.83
CA LEU A 93 -11.04 0.77 18.01
C LEU A 93 -11.21 2.27 17.71
N LEU A 94 -10.76 2.74 16.55
CA LEU A 94 -10.90 4.14 16.16
C LEU A 94 -12.35 4.52 15.88
N MET A 95 -13.14 3.64 15.29
CA MET A 95 -14.57 3.88 15.06
C MET A 95 -15.34 3.99 16.37
N ASP A 96 -15.04 3.15 17.35
CA ASP A 96 -15.67 3.19 18.68
C ASP A 96 -15.35 4.51 19.42
N GLN A 97 -14.13 5.00 19.29
CA GLN A 97 -13.70 6.21 19.97
C GLN A 97 -14.08 7.52 19.26
N THR A 98 -14.05 7.53 17.93
CA THR A 98 -14.19 8.77 17.14
C THR A 98 -15.48 8.85 16.34
N SER A 99 -16.27 7.79 16.28
CA SER A 99 -17.41 7.63 15.38
C SER A 99 -17.04 7.86 13.90
N ARG A 100 -15.76 7.65 13.53
CA ARG A 100 -15.24 7.80 12.18
C ARG A 100 -14.63 6.51 11.68
N ASN A 101 -14.92 6.18 10.42
CA ASN A 101 -14.27 5.07 9.73
C ASN A 101 -12.90 5.53 9.20
N CYS A 102 -11.84 4.97 9.74
CA CYS A 102 -10.45 5.30 9.40
C CYS A 102 -9.82 4.31 8.42
N ALA A 103 -10.59 3.43 7.76
CA ALA A 103 -10.08 2.41 6.85
C ALA A 103 -9.19 3.00 5.74
N THR A 104 -9.56 4.16 5.18
CA THR A 104 -8.80 4.86 4.14
C THR A 104 -7.43 5.31 4.63
N TYR A 105 -7.35 5.84 5.84
CA TYR A 105 -6.09 6.28 6.45
C TYR A 105 -5.18 5.11 6.78
N ILE A 106 -5.75 4.04 7.37
CA ILE A 106 -5.00 2.84 7.74
C ILE A 106 -4.41 2.20 6.50
N MET A 107 -5.22 2.04 5.44
CA MET A 107 -4.75 1.47 4.19
C MET A 107 -3.68 2.34 3.53
N ALA A 108 -3.83 3.68 3.56
CA ALA A 108 -2.82 4.59 3.05
C ALA A 108 -1.47 4.41 3.77
N VAL A 109 -1.48 4.32 5.10
CA VAL A 109 -0.25 4.07 5.88
C VAL A 109 0.39 2.73 5.49
N MET A 110 -0.42 1.67 5.37
CA MET A 110 0.08 0.35 4.97
C MET A 110 0.71 0.38 3.57
N LEU A 111 0.06 1.04 2.60
CA LEU A 111 0.57 1.17 1.23
C LEU A 111 1.85 2.04 1.18
N VAL A 112 1.91 3.14 1.92
CA VAL A 112 3.12 3.98 1.99
C VAL A 112 4.30 3.18 2.54
N ILE A 113 4.11 2.40 3.60
CA ILE A 113 5.16 1.55 4.17
C ILE A 113 5.57 0.46 3.16
N ALA A 114 4.61 -0.22 2.54
CA ALA A 114 4.90 -1.24 1.53
C ALA A 114 5.68 -0.67 0.34
N THR A 115 5.24 0.48 -0.18
CA THR A 115 5.91 1.17 -1.31
C THR A 115 7.33 1.61 -0.95
N MET A 116 7.52 2.13 0.26
CA MET A 116 8.85 2.49 0.75
C MET A 116 9.80 1.28 0.71
N TYR A 117 9.35 0.13 1.22
CA TYR A 117 10.17 -1.08 1.15
C TYR A 117 10.33 -1.61 -0.28
N CYS A 118 9.31 -1.50 -1.15
CA CYS A 118 9.47 -1.82 -2.57
C CYS A 118 10.60 -0.99 -3.20
N SER A 119 10.65 0.31 -2.93
CA SER A 119 11.71 1.18 -3.47
C SER A 119 13.09 0.80 -2.93
N VAL A 120 13.20 0.49 -1.64
CA VAL A 120 14.46 0.06 -1.03
C VAL A 120 14.93 -1.28 -1.60
N PHE A 121 14.05 -2.28 -1.70
CA PHE A 121 14.45 -3.59 -2.25
C PHE A 121 14.76 -3.54 -3.74
N PHE A 122 14.02 -2.77 -4.52
CA PHE A 122 14.34 -2.56 -5.93
C PHE A 122 15.71 -1.89 -6.10
N PHE A 123 16.01 -0.87 -5.30
CA PHE A 123 17.30 -0.24 -5.27
C PHE A 123 18.44 -1.24 -4.92
N ARG A 124 18.22 -2.09 -3.91
CA ARG A 124 19.17 -3.12 -3.51
C ARG A 124 19.43 -4.14 -4.62
N ILE A 125 18.36 -4.58 -5.30
CA ILE A 125 18.48 -5.48 -6.45
C ILE A 125 19.39 -4.85 -7.51
N CYS A 126 19.13 -3.60 -7.87
CA CYS A 126 19.94 -2.86 -8.83
C CYS A 126 21.41 -2.71 -8.35
N ARG A 127 21.59 -2.42 -7.07
CA ARG A 127 22.89 -2.09 -6.49
C ARG A 127 23.74 -3.30 -6.15
N GLU A 128 23.14 -4.33 -5.57
CA GLU A 128 23.83 -5.46 -4.95
C GLU A 128 23.80 -6.72 -5.82
N LEU A 129 22.69 -6.98 -6.55
CA LEU A 129 22.59 -8.14 -7.44
C LEU A 129 23.05 -7.82 -8.87
N ILE A 130 22.60 -6.68 -9.43
CA ILE A 130 22.98 -6.27 -10.80
C ILE A 130 24.31 -5.52 -10.80
N ALA A 131 24.82 -5.10 -9.62
CA ALA A 131 26.08 -4.38 -9.43
C ALA A 131 26.15 -3.01 -10.16
N LEU A 132 25.01 -2.32 -10.33
CA LEU A 132 24.99 -0.98 -10.92
C LEU A 132 25.65 0.05 -9.99
N LYS A 133 26.11 1.17 -10.56
CA LYS A 133 26.57 2.32 -9.77
C LYS A 133 25.41 2.89 -8.95
N LYS A 134 25.73 3.51 -7.80
CA LYS A 134 24.73 4.08 -6.90
C LYS A 134 23.77 5.05 -7.59
N THR A 135 24.31 5.95 -8.42
CA THR A 135 23.50 6.94 -9.17
C THR A 135 22.55 6.26 -10.13
N ASP A 136 23.03 5.27 -10.88
CA ASP A 136 22.22 4.54 -11.87
C ASP A 136 21.11 3.74 -11.18
N SER A 137 21.41 3.16 -10.02
CA SER A 137 20.40 2.46 -9.19
C SER A 137 19.31 3.40 -8.70
N HIS A 138 19.64 4.64 -8.29
CA HIS A 138 18.63 5.64 -7.92
C HIS A 138 17.78 6.07 -9.12
N ILE A 139 18.43 6.34 -10.26
CA ILE A 139 17.72 6.74 -11.49
C ILE A 139 16.78 5.63 -11.94
N LEU A 140 17.25 4.38 -11.96
CA LEU A 140 16.43 3.25 -12.39
C LEU A 140 15.27 2.99 -11.42
N THR A 141 15.50 3.17 -10.12
CA THR A 141 14.41 3.06 -9.12
C THR A 141 13.37 4.16 -9.32
N ALA A 142 13.80 5.41 -9.50
CA ALA A 142 12.89 6.52 -9.77
C ALA A 142 12.11 6.30 -11.08
N PHE A 143 12.77 5.83 -12.12
CA PHE A 143 12.14 5.50 -13.41
C PHE A 143 11.10 4.38 -13.26
N PHE A 144 11.43 3.28 -12.54
CA PHE A 144 10.48 2.19 -12.27
C PHE A 144 9.21 2.70 -11.58
N PHE A 145 9.35 3.53 -10.55
CA PHE A 145 8.20 4.08 -9.83
C PHE A 145 7.47 5.21 -10.59
N SER A 146 8.00 5.70 -11.70
CA SER A 146 7.33 6.67 -12.58
C SER A 146 6.33 6.04 -13.55
N PHE A 147 6.35 4.72 -13.74
CA PHE A 147 5.35 4.05 -14.57
C PHE A 147 3.95 4.17 -13.95
N ALA A 148 2.98 4.58 -14.74
CA ALA A 148 1.60 4.78 -14.28
C ALA A 148 1.00 3.53 -13.62
N SER A 149 1.28 2.33 -14.14
CA SER A 149 0.84 1.07 -13.55
C SER A 149 1.41 0.85 -12.14
N ILE A 150 2.69 1.17 -11.94
CA ILE A 150 3.35 1.05 -10.63
C ILE A 150 2.80 2.11 -9.67
N MET A 151 2.65 3.35 -10.13
CA MET A 151 2.05 4.42 -9.32
C MET A 151 0.63 4.06 -8.87
N LEU A 152 -0.21 3.55 -9.78
CA LEU A 152 -1.55 3.08 -9.43
C LEU A 152 -1.50 1.96 -8.39
N THR A 153 -0.61 0.99 -8.56
CA THR A 153 -0.41 -0.11 -7.61
C THR A 153 -0.08 0.39 -6.20
N THR A 154 0.66 1.49 -6.07
CA THR A 154 1.02 2.06 -4.77
C THR A 154 -0.07 2.91 -4.14
N MET A 155 -1.07 3.34 -4.91
CA MET A 155 -2.14 4.23 -4.45
C MET A 155 -3.46 3.51 -4.24
N VAL A 156 -3.72 2.45 -5.00
CA VAL A 156 -4.98 1.72 -4.95
C VAL A 156 -4.96 0.71 -3.79
N PRO A 157 -6.01 0.66 -2.95
CA PRO A 157 -6.08 -0.22 -1.78
C PRO A 157 -6.36 -1.68 -2.18
N ASP A 158 -5.42 -2.29 -2.89
CA ASP A 158 -5.48 -3.66 -3.38
C ASP A 158 -4.22 -4.45 -2.94
N HIS A 159 -4.20 -5.74 -3.24
CA HIS A 159 -3.11 -6.64 -2.91
C HIS A 159 -1.83 -6.42 -3.73
N PHE A 160 -1.91 -5.75 -4.89
CA PHE A 160 -0.79 -5.64 -5.85
C PHE A 160 0.48 -5.03 -5.27
N CYS A 161 0.36 -3.99 -4.43
CA CYS A 161 1.52 -3.37 -3.79
C CYS A 161 2.25 -4.37 -2.86
N PHE A 162 1.48 -5.15 -2.10
CA PHE A 162 2.04 -6.16 -1.20
C PHE A 162 2.64 -7.35 -1.97
N SER A 163 2.00 -7.76 -3.07
CA SER A 163 2.54 -8.79 -3.97
C SER A 163 3.85 -8.35 -4.60
N MET A 164 3.94 -7.08 -5.04
CA MET A 164 5.18 -6.49 -5.55
C MET A 164 6.27 -6.48 -4.47
N LEU A 165 5.94 -6.11 -3.23
CA LEU A 165 6.88 -6.16 -2.11
C LEU A 165 7.39 -7.59 -1.88
N CYS A 166 6.49 -8.56 -1.79
CA CYS A 166 6.87 -9.97 -1.61
C CYS A 166 7.79 -10.47 -2.74
N LEU A 167 7.47 -10.11 -3.98
CA LEU A 167 8.28 -10.48 -5.14
C LEU A 167 9.69 -9.88 -5.05
N LEU A 168 9.81 -8.57 -4.77
CA LEU A 168 11.10 -7.89 -4.67
C LEU A 168 11.94 -8.43 -3.51
N VAL A 169 11.32 -8.69 -2.35
CA VAL A 169 11.99 -9.33 -1.21
C VAL A 169 12.48 -10.72 -1.58
N SER A 170 11.65 -11.52 -2.26
CA SER A 170 12.03 -12.87 -2.68
C SER A 170 13.20 -12.86 -3.66
N ILE A 171 13.17 -11.99 -4.67
CA ILE A 171 14.30 -11.83 -5.62
C ILE A 171 15.57 -11.44 -4.87
N TYR A 172 15.47 -10.50 -3.92
CA TYR A 172 16.64 -10.04 -3.16
C TYR A 172 17.24 -11.11 -2.24
N ILE A 173 16.40 -12.02 -1.70
CA ILE A 173 16.88 -13.08 -0.79
C ILE A 173 17.52 -14.24 -1.56
N VAL A 174 16.98 -14.56 -2.74
CA VAL A 174 17.43 -15.71 -3.53
C VAL A 174 18.64 -15.39 -4.42
N GLY A 175 18.76 -14.15 -4.88
CA GLY A 175 19.87 -13.70 -5.74
C GLY A 175 21.08 -13.26 -4.94
#